data_2d8273c3ac10bcce59f122b85e7f1af5
#
_entry.id   2d8273c3ac10bcce59f122b85e7f1af5
#
_cell.length_a   1.000
_cell.length_b   1.000
_cell.length_c   1.000
_cell.angle_alpha   90.00
_cell.angle_beta   90.00
_cell.angle_gamma   90.00
#
_symmetry.space_group_name_H-M   'P 1'
#
loop_
_entity.id
_entity.type
_entity.pdbx_description
1 polymer ?
#
loop_
_entity_poly.entity_id
_entity_poly.type
_entity_poly.pdbx_seq_one_letter_code
_entity_poly.pdbx_strand_id
1 'polypeptide(L)'
;MSDIEMPKAPGYFISKWREEGPVELETLTQWRDEMNWETWLPLAEAALFLDAAELLALIQPELSPAQDATLNLVRRRMLGDTRLEQAINEALEISRAKETRDLELEGRLRMERGLTRYEMGDNEGAADDLTWAETRLSSVAKASRNHDLSLINKAAFHMAAGEPLMALTTYSEIPRNGSHAHETVAISRLGASRIRAGLGHTFDAARHAWNAHTHAILAHQTNMAVEAGALFLDFSSHCIDEDAERMQIQVAESKPRGVEDEEPVLKVHPDDVNGVFEWCCAQLPENNSGADRPDLRALLTLAHRMGKMDQFEDLLNNPDSVEDPMLAAVAQACLDDEQLNEAWGLRLATLTML
;
A
#
# COMPACT_ATOMS: atom_id res chain seq x y z
N MET A 1 23.00 -18.17 -4.19
CA MET A 1 21.72 -17.61 -4.62
C MET A 1 22.09 -16.53 -5.62
N SER A 2 21.73 -16.70 -6.88
CA SER A 2 21.96 -15.69 -7.91
C SER A 2 21.09 -14.49 -7.55
N ASP A 3 21.69 -13.30 -7.45
CA ASP A 3 20.99 -12.02 -7.34
C ASP A 3 20.04 -11.90 -8.55
N ILE A 4 18.78 -12.25 -8.36
CA ILE A 4 17.74 -11.93 -9.31
C ILE A 4 17.52 -10.43 -9.14
N GLU A 5 18.11 -9.65 -10.04
CA GLU A 5 17.94 -8.21 -10.09
C GLU A 5 16.43 -7.93 -10.26
N MET A 6 15.83 -7.32 -9.26
CA MET A 6 14.39 -7.02 -9.26
C MET A 6 14.09 -6.01 -10.36
N PRO A 7 12.97 -6.16 -11.11
CA PRO A 7 12.59 -5.19 -12.13
C PRO A 7 12.47 -3.79 -11.50
N LYS A 8 13.07 -2.81 -12.16
CA LYS A 8 13.09 -1.43 -11.66
C LYS A 8 11.71 -0.78 -11.84
N ALA A 9 11.30 0.01 -10.85
CA ALA A 9 10.02 0.73 -10.92
C ALA A 9 10.10 1.91 -11.93
N PRO A 10 8.95 2.35 -12.52
CA PRO A 10 8.91 3.49 -13.45
C PRO A 10 9.58 4.75 -12.92
N GLY A 11 9.36 5.05 -11.64
CA GLY A 11 9.94 6.22 -10.99
C GLY A 11 11.46 6.29 -11.05
N TYR A 12 12.15 5.15 -11.02
CA TYR A 12 13.59 5.07 -11.20
C TYR A 12 14.03 5.65 -12.54
N PHE A 13 13.34 5.30 -13.62
CA PHE A 13 13.69 5.78 -14.98
C PHE A 13 13.33 7.24 -15.18
N ILE A 14 12.27 7.73 -14.53
CA ILE A 14 11.95 9.16 -14.54
C ILE A 14 13.03 9.96 -13.83
N SER A 15 13.53 9.49 -12.68
CA SER A 15 14.65 10.12 -11.98
C SER A 15 15.92 10.10 -12.83
N LYS A 16 16.25 8.97 -13.43
CA LYS A 16 17.39 8.83 -14.33
C LYS A 16 17.29 9.79 -15.52
N TRP A 17 16.13 9.90 -16.15
CA TRP A 17 15.88 10.85 -17.21
C TRP A 17 16.11 12.32 -16.77
N ARG A 18 15.68 12.67 -15.58
CA ARG A 18 15.92 14.01 -15.02
C ARG A 18 17.40 14.32 -14.76
N GLU A 19 18.17 13.31 -14.36
CA GLU A 19 19.60 13.43 -14.07
C GLU A 19 20.45 13.46 -15.35
N GLU A 20 20.17 12.57 -16.29
CA GLU A 20 20.97 12.38 -17.52
C GLU A 20 20.54 13.28 -18.67
N GLY A 21 19.33 13.86 -18.61
CA GLY A 21 18.77 14.70 -19.65
C GLY A 21 18.03 13.93 -20.76
N PRO A 22 17.81 14.53 -21.93
CA PRO A 22 17.05 13.93 -23.03
C PRO A 22 17.63 12.59 -23.46
N VAL A 23 16.76 11.59 -23.59
CA VAL A 23 17.12 10.24 -24.06
C VAL A 23 16.46 9.96 -25.40
N GLU A 24 17.07 9.10 -26.19
CA GLU A 24 16.53 8.64 -27.46
C GLU A 24 15.56 7.45 -27.24
N LEU A 25 14.69 7.20 -28.24
CA LEU A 25 13.71 6.10 -28.18
C LEU A 25 14.38 4.73 -27.98
N GLU A 26 15.58 4.53 -28.48
CA GLU A 26 16.36 3.29 -28.30
C GLU A 26 16.69 3.07 -26.82
N THR A 27 17.10 4.09 -26.08
CA THR A 27 17.34 4.03 -24.63
C THR A 27 16.06 3.72 -23.87
N LEU A 28 14.93 4.32 -24.27
CA LEU A 28 13.62 4.01 -23.67
C LEU A 28 13.24 2.55 -23.90
N THR A 29 13.55 1.97 -25.05
CA THR A 29 13.30 0.56 -25.35
C THR A 29 14.12 -0.34 -24.41
N GLN A 30 15.39 0.00 -24.17
CA GLN A 30 16.22 -0.73 -23.18
C GLN A 30 15.61 -0.61 -21.77
N TRP A 31 15.14 0.56 -21.38
CA TRP A 31 14.47 0.75 -20.07
C TRP A 31 13.21 -0.10 -19.94
N ARG A 32 12.39 -0.16 -20.99
CA ARG A 32 11.21 -1.04 -21.03
C ARG A 32 11.60 -2.50 -20.78
N ASP A 33 12.64 -2.96 -21.45
CA ASP A 33 13.13 -4.33 -21.33
C ASP A 33 13.71 -4.60 -19.92
N GLU A 34 14.40 -3.62 -19.32
CA GLU A 34 14.87 -3.68 -17.92
C GLU A 34 13.70 -3.70 -16.91
N MET A 35 12.59 -3.07 -17.22
CA MET A 35 11.38 -3.10 -16.39
C MET A 35 10.59 -4.39 -16.54
N ASN A 36 10.94 -5.24 -17.51
CA ASN A 36 10.18 -6.43 -17.89
C ASN A 36 8.70 -6.12 -18.23
N TRP A 37 8.45 -5.00 -18.90
CA TRP A 37 7.12 -4.58 -19.32
C TRP A 37 6.86 -4.84 -20.79
N GLU A 38 5.68 -5.38 -21.08
CA GLU A 38 5.25 -5.65 -22.45
C GLU A 38 4.76 -4.38 -23.15
N THR A 39 4.40 -3.33 -22.41
CA THR A 39 3.77 -2.13 -22.93
C THR A 39 4.37 -0.83 -22.39
N TRP A 40 4.18 0.26 -23.13
CA TRP A 40 4.65 1.61 -22.74
C TRP A 40 3.74 2.32 -21.71
N LEU A 41 2.52 1.85 -21.52
CA LEU A 41 1.52 2.55 -20.71
C LEU A 41 1.98 2.84 -19.27
N PRO A 42 2.60 1.91 -18.54
CA PRO A 42 3.06 2.21 -17.17
C PRO A 42 4.11 3.33 -17.08
N LEU A 43 5.03 3.41 -18.05
CA LEU A 43 6.01 4.48 -18.11
C LEU A 43 5.36 5.83 -18.52
N ALA A 44 4.40 5.79 -19.43
CA ALA A 44 3.62 6.98 -19.84
C ALA A 44 2.80 7.53 -18.66
N GLU A 45 2.18 6.67 -17.85
CA GLU A 45 1.47 7.06 -16.63
C GLU A 45 2.42 7.68 -15.60
N ALA A 46 3.57 7.05 -15.35
CA ALA A 46 4.55 7.61 -14.44
C ALA A 46 5.09 8.97 -14.93
N ALA A 47 5.34 9.11 -16.22
CA ALA A 47 5.74 10.38 -16.83
C ALA A 47 4.66 11.47 -16.67
N LEU A 48 3.38 11.09 -16.78
CA LEU A 48 2.25 11.98 -16.54
C LEU A 48 2.15 12.40 -15.07
N PHE A 49 2.21 11.46 -14.13
CA PHE A 49 2.13 11.75 -12.69
C PHE A 49 3.31 12.57 -12.16
N LEU A 50 4.50 12.38 -12.72
CA LEU A 50 5.72 13.07 -12.31
C LEU A 50 6.04 14.31 -13.15
N ASP A 51 5.08 14.77 -13.97
CA ASP A 51 5.19 15.96 -14.83
C ASP A 51 6.43 15.95 -15.74
N ALA A 52 6.75 14.77 -16.31
CA ALA A 52 7.82 14.58 -17.27
C ALA A 52 7.29 14.72 -18.71
N ALA A 53 6.84 15.92 -19.08
CA ALA A 53 6.12 16.18 -20.33
C ALA A 53 6.92 15.82 -21.59
N GLU A 54 8.24 16.09 -21.62
CA GLU A 54 9.11 15.76 -22.76
C GLU A 54 9.26 14.25 -22.95
N LEU A 55 9.41 13.49 -21.85
CA LEU A 55 9.45 12.04 -21.88
C LEU A 55 8.12 11.46 -22.33
N LEU A 56 7.01 12.00 -21.83
CA LEU A 56 5.67 11.60 -22.25
C LEU A 56 5.45 11.81 -23.76
N ALA A 57 5.92 12.93 -24.30
CA ALA A 57 5.82 13.22 -25.74
C ALA A 57 6.59 12.22 -26.63
N LEU A 58 7.69 11.65 -26.13
CA LEU A 58 8.44 10.59 -26.80
C LEU A 58 7.73 9.24 -26.75
N ILE A 59 7.05 8.92 -25.64
CA ILE A 59 6.40 7.63 -25.43
C ILE A 59 5.01 7.56 -26.06
N GLN A 60 4.27 8.66 -26.09
CA GLN A 60 2.87 8.68 -26.51
C GLN A 60 2.64 8.12 -27.93
N PRO A 61 3.50 8.39 -28.95
CA PRO A 61 3.34 7.78 -30.28
C PRO A 61 3.45 6.26 -30.32
N GLU A 62 4.08 5.64 -29.32
CA GLU A 62 4.29 4.19 -29.21
C GLU A 62 3.09 3.47 -28.55
N LEU A 63 2.12 4.23 -28.03
CA LEU A 63 0.93 3.66 -27.40
C LEU A 63 -0.05 3.13 -28.46
N SER A 64 -0.66 1.99 -28.16
CA SER A 64 -1.83 1.54 -28.92
C SER A 64 -3.02 2.49 -28.70
N PRO A 65 -4.03 2.51 -29.59
CA PRO A 65 -5.22 3.35 -29.38
C PRO A 65 -5.93 3.10 -28.03
N ALA A 66 -5.95 1.87 -27.55
CA ALA A 66 -6.53 1.53 -26.25
C ALA A 66 -5.68 2.04 -25.08
N GLN A 67 -4.36 1.98 -25.19
CA GLN A 67 -3.43 2.54 -24.21
C GLN A 67 -3.50 4.07 -24.14
N ASP A 68 -3.53 4.74 -25.30
CA ASP A 68 -3.67 6.21 -25.36
C ASP A 68 -5.01 6.68 -24.79
N ALA A 69 -6.11 5.96 -25.09
CA ALA A 69 -7.41 6.24 -24.47
C ALA A 69 -7.38 6.07 -22.94
N THR A 70 -6.70 5.05 -22.44
CA THR A 70 -6.51 4.82 -21.01
C THR A 70 -5.67 5.94 -20.37
N LEU A 71 -4.57 6.34 -20.99
CA LEU A 71 -3.73 7.46 -20.54
C LEU A 71 -4.51 8.78 -20.49
N ASN A 72 -5.34 9.04 -21.50
CA ASN A 72 -6.21 10.21 -21.55
C ASN A 72 -7.23 10.21 -20.41
N LEU A 73 -7.76 9.04 -20.03
CA LEU A 73 -8.64 8.91 -18.88
C LEU A 73 -7.92 9.29 -17.57
N VAL A 74 -6.69 8.79 -17.36
CA VAL A 74 -5.86 9.17 -16.20
C VAL A 74 -5.64 10.68 -16.15
N ARG A 75 -5.30 11.29 -17.29
CA ARG A 75 -5.12 12.75 -17.39
C ARG A 75 -6.40 13.52 -17.05
N ARG A 76 -7.57 13.08 -17.52
CA ARG A 76 -8.88 13.69 -17.19
C ARG A 76 -9.19 13.61 -15.70
N ARG A 77 -8.90 12.47 -15.08
CA ARG A 77 -9.07 12.30 -13.62
C ARG A 77 -8.19 13.26 -12.83
N MET A 78 -6.91 13.41 -13.20
CA MET A 78 -5.99 14.36 -12.57
C MET A 78 -6.47 15.81 -12.70
N LEU A 79 -7.16 16.15 -13.77
CA LEU A 79 -7.74 17.48 -14.01
C LEU A 79 -9.12 17.69 -13.36
N GLY A 80 -9.67 16.68 -12.68
CA GLY A 80 -10.97 16.75 -12.03
C GLY A 80 -12.15 16.82 -13.00
N ASP A 81 -12.05 16.19 -14.19
CA ASP A 81 -13.16 16.16 -15.16
C ASP A 81 -14.35 15.40 -14.57
N THR A 82 -15.50 16.05 -14.51
CA THR A 82 -16.75 15.47 -13.98
C THR A 82 -17.43 14.48 -14.94
N ARG A 83 -16.97 14.33 -16.17
CA ARG A 83 -17.53 13.42 -17.18
C ARG A 83 -16.70 12.14 -17.34
N LEU A 84 -16.14 11.65 -16.25
CA LEU A 84 -15.26 10.47 -16.28
C LEU A 84 -15.97 9.21 -16.77
N GLU A 85 -17.21 8.93 -16.36
CA GLU A 85 -17.93 7.75 -16.81
C GLU A 85 -18.14 7.72 -18.33
N GLN A 86 -18.45 8.87 -18.93
CA GLN A 86 -18.54 8.97 -20.40
C GLN A 86 -17.19 8.67 -21.04
N ALA A 87 -16.11 9.25 -20.54
CA ALA A 87 -14.76 9.02 -21.09
C ALA A 87 -14.32 7.56 -20.95
N ILE A 88 -14.68 6.90 -19.83
CA ILE A 88 -14.41 5.47 -19.64
C ILE A 88 -15.20 4.63 -20.65
N ASN A 89 -16.47 4.93 -20.89
CA ASN A 89 -17.28 4.22 -21.87
C ASN A 89 -16.71 4.37 -23.30
N GLU A 90 -16.25 5.56 -23.68
CA GLU A 90 -15.55 5.80 -24.95
C GLU A 90 -14.26 4.95 -25.07
N ALA A 91 -13.45 4.90 -24.01
CA ALA A 91 -12.24 4.07 -23.96
C ALA A 91 -12.56 2.57 -23.99
N LEU A 92 -13.65 2.13 -23.36
CA LEU A 92 -14.15 0.76 -23.41
C LEU A 92 -14.56 0.34 -24.83
N GLU A 93 -15.20 1.21 -25.59
CA GLU A 93 -15.54 0.93 -26.99
C GLU A 93 -14.26 0.72 -27.84
N ILE A 94 -13.22 1.54 -27.61
CA ILE A 94 -11.92 1.38 -28.29
C ILE A 94 -11.27 0.05 -27.90
N SER A 95 -11.23 -0.29 -26.61
CA SER A 95 -10.58 -1.54 -26.12
C SER A 95 -11.32 -2.81 -26.56
N ARG A 96 -12.60 -2.72 -26.97
CA ARG A 96 -13.43 -3.83 -27.42
C ARG A 96 -13.49 -3.97 -28.93
N ALA A 97 -13.15 -2.92 -29.68
CA ALA A 97 -13.18 -2.95 -31.12
C ALA A 97 -12.26 -4.05 -31.67
N LYS A 98 -12.67 -4.70 -32.75
CA LYS A 98 -11.97 -5.89 -33.28
C LYS A 98 -10.50 -5.62 -33.60
N GLU A 99 -10.20 -4.44 -34.11
CA GLU A 99 -8.88 -4.02 -34.59
C GLU A 99 -7.94 -3.60 -33.43
N THR A 100 -8.52 -3.18 -32.30
CA THR A 100 -7.79 -2.61 -31.15
C THR A 100 -8.04 -3.39 -29.87
N ARG A 101 -8.56 -4.61 -29.99
CA ARG A 101 -9.02 -5.41 -28.85
C ARG A 101 -7.92 -5.68 -27.84
N ASP A 102 -8.13 -5.22 -26.61
CA ASP A 102 -7.26 -5.41 -25.48
C ASP A 102 -8.08 -5.82 -24.25
N LEU A 103 -8.00 -7.11 -23.89
CA LEU A 103 -8.81 -7.68 -22.80
C LEU A 103 -8.31 -7.26 -21.42
N GLU A 104 -7.03 -6.97 -21.28
CA GLU A 104 -6.46 -6.49 -20.02
C GLU A 104 -6.90 -5.05 -19.75
N LEU A 105 -6.78 -4.17 -20.76
CA LEU A 105 -7.27 -2.81 -20.64
C LEU A 105 -8.79 -2.71 -20.51
N GLU A 106 -9.56 -3.61 -21.14
CA GLU A 106 -11.01 -3.72 -20.88
C GLU A 106 -11.27 -3.99 -19.39
N GLY A 107 -10.52 -4.92 -18.77
CA GLY A 107 -10.60 -5.20 -17.35
C GLY A 107 -10.29 -3.99 -16.49
N ARG A 108 -9.19 -3.30 -16.79
CA ARG A 108 -8.79 -2.07 -16.10
C ARG A 108 -9.84 -0.96 -16.23
N LEU A 109 -10.33 -0.69 -17.44
CA LEU A 109 -11.33 0.36 -17.68
C LEU A 109 -12.66 0.04 -16.98
N ARG A 110 -13.03 -1.23 -16.89
CA ARG A 110 -14.18 -1.64 -16.06
C ARG A 110 -13.95 -1.35 -14.57
N MET A 111 -12.77 -1.64 -14.05
CA MET A 111 -12.39 -1.28 -12.67
C MET A 111 -12.51 0.23 -12.46
N GLU A 112 -11.96 1.05 -13.35
CA GLU A 112 -12.05 2.51 -13.29
C GLU A 112 -13.51 3.01 -13.31
N ARG A 113 -14.37 2.37 -14.11
CA ARG A 113 -15.80 2.70 -14.13
C ARG A 113 -16.48 2.31 -12.82
N GLY A 114 -16.16 1.16 -12.25
CA GLY A 114 -16.66 0.74 -10.95
C GLY A 114 -16.33 1.75 -9.85
N LEU A 115 -15.08 2.23 -9.78
CA LEU A 115 -14.68 3.27 -8.84
C LEU A 115 -15.46 4.59 -9.06
N THR A 116 -15.59 5.02 -10.31
CA THR A 116 -16.35 6.23 -10.65
C THR A 116 -17.83 6.11 -10.25
N ARG A 117 -18.45 4.95 -10.48
CA ARG A 117 -19.83 4.67 -10.07
C ARG A 117 -20.00 4.69 -8.56
N TYR A 118 -19.04 4.12 -7.83
CA TYR A 118 -19.03 4.19 -6.37
C TYR A 118 -19.01 5.64 -5.88
N GLU A 119 -18.14 6.49 -6.43
CA GLU A 119 -18.05 7.92 -6.13
C GLU A 119 -19.39 8.65 -6.42
N MET A 120 -20.15 8.18 -7.40
CA MET A 120 -21.47 8.72 -7.77
C MET A 120 -22.63 8.12 -6.95
N GLY A 121 -22.35 7.15 -6.07
CA GLY A 121 -23.36 6.47 -5.23
C GLY A 121 -24.05 5.28 -5.91
N ASP A 122 -23.66 4.87 -7.11
CA ASP A 122 -24.13 3.63 -7.77
C ASP A 122 -23.34 2.42 -7.25
N ASN A 123 -23.67 1.99 -6.04
CA ASN A 123 -22.96 0.88 -5.39
C ASN A 123 -23.18 -0.48 -6.10
N GLU A 124 -24.35 -0.71 -6.69
CA GLU A 124 -24.65 -1.95 -7.42
C GLU A 124 -23.84 -2.03 -8.72
N GLY A 125 -23.86 -0.97 -9.51
CA GLY A 125 -23.04 -0.88 -10.73
C GLY A 125 -21.54 -0.91 -10.47
N ALA A 126 -21.11 -0.35 -9.33
CA ALA A 126 -19.72 -0.44 -8.87
C ALA A 126 -19.31 -1.88 -8.55
N ALA A 127 -20.11 -2.59 -7.76
CA ALA A 127 -19.85 -3.99 -7.39
C ALA A 127 -19.78 -4.91 -8.62
N ASP A 128 -20.70 -4.73 -9.58
CA ASP A 128 -20.73 -5.48 -10.83
C ASP A 128 -19.46 -5.26 -11.66
N ASP A 129 -19.06 -4.00 -11.86
CA ASP A 129 -17.89 -3.66 -12.65
C ASP A 129 -16.57 -4.11 -11.99
N LEU A 130 -16.44 -3.96 -10.67
CA LEU A 130 -15.24 -4.39 -9.93
C LEU A 130 -15.12 -5.92 -9.92
N THR A 131 -16.22 -6.66 -9.73
CA THR A 131 -16.22 -8.12 -9.76
C THR A 131 -15.90 -8.64 -11.17
N TRP A 132 -16.48 -8.03 -12.20
CA TRP A 132 -16.20 -8.40 -13.58
C TRP A 132 -14.74 -8.13 -13.95
N ALA A 133 -14.20 -6.97 -13.54
CA ALA A 133 -12.81 -6.59 -13.80
C ALA A 133 -11.82 -7.56 -13.18
N GLU A 134 -11.99 -7.89 -11.89
CA GLU A 134 -11.13 -8.86 -11.18
C GLU A 134 -11.19 -10.23 -11.86
N THR A 135 -12.40 -10.76 -12.13
CA THR A 135 -12.57 -12.06 -12.80
C THR A 135 -11.91 -12.08 -14.19
N ARG A 136 -12.03 -11.00 -14.96
CA ARG A 136 -11.39 -10.89 -16.27
C ARG A 136 -9.88 -10.84 -16.15
N LEU A 137 -9.34 -9.97 -15.31
CA LEU A 137 -7.91 -9.78 -15.14
C LEU A 137 -7.24 -11.03 -14.54
N SER A 138 -7.88 -11.71 -13.60
CA SER A 138 -7.43 -13.00 -13.08
C SER A 138 -7.26 -14.07 -14.17
N SER A 139 -8.12 -14.01 -15.21
CA SER A 139 -8.12 -14.97 -16.31
C SER A 139 -7.11 -14.64 -17.42
N VAL A 140 -6.90 -13.35 -17.76
CA VAL A 140 -6.11 -12.94 -18.94
C VAL A 140 -4.74 -12.38 -18.60
N ALA A 141 -4.55 -11.85 -17.40
CA ALA A 141 -3.35 -11.14 -16.97
C ALA A 141 -3.08 -11.35 -15.47
N LYS A 142 -3.13 -12.60 -15.00
CA LYS A 142 -2.94 -12.94 -13.59
C LYS A 142 -1.61 -12.42 -13.08
N ALA A 143 -1.65 -11.76 -11.92
CA ALA A 143 -0.53 -11.09 -11.27
C ALA A 143 0.12 -9.97 -12.09
N SER A 144 -0.56 -9.45 -13.13
CA SER A 144 -0.18 -8.18 -13.73
C SER A 144 -0.52 -7.02 -12.79
N ARG A 145 0.08 -5.86 -13.06
CA ARG A 145 -0.25 -4.63 -12.32
C ARG A 145 -1.76 -4.30 -12.33
N ASN A 146 -2.44 -4.51 -13.46
CA ASN A 146 -3.88 -4.25 -13.55
C ASN A 146 -4.70 -5.23 -12.72
N HIS A 147 -4.30 -6.52 -12.67
CA HIS A 147 -4.91 -7.51 -11.79
C HIS A 147 -4.69 -7.15 -10.33
N ASP A 148 -3.47 -6.79 -9.94
CA ASP A 148 -3.11 -6.34 -8.60
C ASP A 148 -3.97 -5.16 -8.16
N LEU A 149 -4.08 -4.12 -8.99
CA LEU A 149 -4.94 -2.97 -8.73
C LEU A 149 -6.41 -3.36 -8.58
N SER A 150 -6.90 -4.32 -9.39
CA SER A 150 -8.30 -4.76 -9.30
C SER A 150 -8.62 -5.44 -7.97
N LEU A 151 -7.71 -6.24 -7.45
CA LEU A 151 -7.84 -6.88 -6.14
C LEU A 151 -7.82 -5.85 -5.00
N ILE A 152 -6.87 -4.92 -5.03
CA ILE A 152 -6.77 -3.87 -4.01
C ILE A 152 -8.02 -2.97 -4.01
N ASN A 153 -8.47 -2.53 -5.19
CA ASN A 153 -9.64 -1.66 -5.30
C ASN A 153 -10.95 -2.38 -4.92
N LYS A 154 -11.09 -3.67 -5.27
CA LYS A 154 -12.22 -4.49 -4.85
C LYS A 154 -12.25 -4.66 -3.32
N ALA A 155 -11.10 -4.91 -2.70
CA ALA A 155 -11.00 -4.98 -1.24
C ALA A 155 -11.32 -3.62 -0.58
N ALA A 156 -10.83 -2.51 -1.12
CA ALA A 156 -11.15 -1.17 -0.65
C ALA A 156 -12.66 -0.86 -0.76
N PHE A 157 -13.29 -1.26 -1.87
CA PHE A 157 -14.74 -1.16 -2.04
C PHE A 157 -15.50 -1.93 -0.95
N HIS A 158 -15.12 -3.17 -0.67
CA HIS A 158 -15.73 -3.95 0.41
C HIS A 158 -15.54 -3.30 1.78
N MET A 159 -14.37 -2.71 2.05
CA MET A 159 -14.14 -1.96 3.29
C MET A 159 -15.07 -0.76 3.40
N ALA A 160 -15.22 0.03 2.34
CA ALA A 160 -16.09 1.19 2.30
C ALA A 160 -17.58 0.82 2.39
N ALA A 161 -17.96 -0.35 1.89
CA ALA A 161 -19.31 -0.91 2.02
C ALA A 161 -19.60 -1.52 3.42
N GLY A 162 -18.62 -1.52 4.34
CA GLY A 162 -18.77 -2.12 5.66
C GLY A 162 -18.71 -3.65 5.66
N GLU A 163 -18.04 -4.24 4.68
CA GLU A 163 -17.91 -5.69 4.45
C GLU A 163 -16.46 -6.19 4.69
N PRO A 164 -15.89 -6.02 5.89
CA PRO A 164 -14.47 -6.30 6.15
C PRO A 164 -14.09 -7.77 5.89
N LEU A 165 -14.99 -8.72 6.10
CA LEU A 165 -14.72 -10.13 5.82
C LEU A 165 -14.60 -10.42 4.31
N MET A 166 -15.35 -9.71 3.47
CA MET A 166 -15.20 -9.80 2.01
C MET A 166 -13.88 -9.18 1.55
N ALA A 167 -13.50 -8.04 2.12
CA ALA A 167 -12.19 -7.44 1.89
C ALA A 167 -11.05 -8.39 2.28
N LEU A 168 -11.13 -9.03 3.44
CA LEU A 168 -10.15 -10.01 3.91
C LEU A 168 -10.05 -11.22 2.96
N THR A 169 -11.18 -11.70 2.43
CA THR A 169 -11.21 -12.76 1.43
C THR A 169 -10.48 -12.33 0.16
N THR A 170 -10.75 -11.13 -0.33
CA THR A 170 -10.06 -10.57 -1.51
C THR A 170 -8.55 -10.42 -1.26
N TYR A 171 -8.13 -9.92 -0.09
CA TYR A 171 -6.70 -9.86 0.26
C TYR A 171 -6.03 -11.24 0.32
N SER A 172 -6.77 -12.31 0.66
CA SER A 172 -6.21 -13.66 0.70
C SER A 172 -5.87 -14.23 -0.70
N GLU A 173 -6.39 -13.62 -1.76
CA GLU A 173 -6.06 -13.97 -3.15
C GLU A 173 -4.66 -13.46 -3.57
N ILE A 174 -4.04 -12.61 -2.74
CA ILE A 174 -2.68 -12.10 -2.92
C ILE A 174 -1.73 -12.84 -1.98
N PRO A 175 -1.13 -13.97 -2.38
CA PRO A 175 -0.24 -14.73 -1.53
C PRO A 175 1.08 -13.98 -1.29
N ARG A 176 1.68 -14.17 -0.11
CA ARG A 176 2.96 -13.55 0.25
C ARG A 176 4.11 -13.94 -0.69
N ASN A 177 4.14 -15.21 -1.08
CA ASN A 177 5.22 -15.79 -1.90
C ASN A 177 4.76 -16.02 -3.35
N GLY A 178 3.91 -15.16 -3.88
CA GLY A 178 3.39 -15.24 -5.23
C GLY A 178 4.17 -14.39 -6.23
N SER A 179 3.63 -14.26 -7.44
CA SER A 179 4.15 -13.41 -8.51
C SER A 179 3.65 -11.96 -8.44
N HIS A 180 2.87 -11.62 -7.41
CA HIS A 180 2.38 -10.25 -7.20
C HIS A 180 3.53 -9.31 -6.78
N ALA A 181 3.42 -8.03 -7.16
CA ALA A 181 4.40 -7.02 -6.78
C ALA A 181 4.48 -6.88 -5.24
N HIS A 182 5.68 -6.62 -4.72
CA HIS A 182 5.87 -6.42 -3.28
C HIS A 182 4.99 -5.28 -2.71
N GLU A 183 4.78 -4.20 -3.46
CA GLU A 183 3.86 -3.12 -3.11
C GLU A 183 2.44 -3.63 -2.90
N THR A 184 1.93 -4.45 -3.83
CA THR A 184 0.59 -5.05 -3.74
C THR A 184 0.46 -5.95 -2.52
N VAL A 185 1.47 -6.79 -2.27
CA VAL A 185 1.50 -7.63 -1.07
C VAL A 185 1.51 -6.78 0.19
N ALA A 186 2.33 -5.72 0.25
CA ALA A 186 2.38 -4.83 1.40
C ALA A 186 1.02 -4.17 1.69
N ILE A 187 0.35 -3.62 0.68
CA ILE A 187 -0.97 -3.01 0.82
C ILE A 187 -1.99 -4.05 1.32
N SER A 188 -2.02 -5.24 0.72
CA SER A 188 -2.97 -6.29 1.10
C SER A 188 -2.76 -6.75 2.55
N ARG A 189 -1.51 -6.92 2.98
CA ARG A 189 -1.17 -7.33 4.34
C ARG A 189 -1.45 -6.22 5.36
N LEU A 190 -1.22 -4.97 5.01
CA LEU A 190 -1.56 -3.82 5.86
C LEU A 190 -3.09 -3.74 6.07
N GLY A 191 -3.87 -3.87 5.00
CA GLY A 191 -5.34 -3.93 5.08
C GLY A 191 -5.84 -5.12 5.92
N ALA A 192 -5.29 -6.31 5.69
CA ALA A 192 -5.63 -7.50 6.46
C ALA A 192 -5.26 -7.35 7.95
N SER A 193 -4.13 -6.71 8.26
CA SER A 193 -3.71 -6.41 9.64
C SER A 193 -4.76 -5.58 10.38
N ARG A 194 -5.22 -4.49 9.76
CA ARG A 194 -6.25 -3.60 10.35
C ARG A 194 -7.58 -4.31 10.58
N ILE A 195 -8.02 -5.12 9.62
CA ILE A 195 -9.25 -5.91 9.76
C ILE A 195 -9.12 -6.90 10.90
N ARG A 196 -8.00 -7.63 10.99
CA ARG A 196 -7.75 -8.60 12.05
C ARG A 196 -7.71 -7.94 13.42
N ALA A 197 -7.08 -6.76 13.54
CA ALA A 197 -7.09 -5.97 14.77
C ALA A 197 -8.50 -5.57 15.19
N GLY A 198 -9.31 -5.07 14.26
CA GLY A 198 -10.71 -4.71 14.50
C GLY A 198 -11.59 -5.92 14.92
N LEU A 199 -11.20 -7.14 14.56
CA LEU A 199 -11.85 -8.38 15.00
C LEU A 199 -11.30 -8.93 16.33
N GLY A 200 -10.33 -8.25 16.95
CA GLY A 200 -9.70 -8.69 18.19
C GLY A 200 -8.64 -9.81 18.01
N HIS A 201 -8.20 -10.07 16.79
CA HIS A 201 -7.19 -11.08 16.48
C HIS A 201 -5.79 -10.45 16.45
N THR A 202 -5.31 -9.97 17.59
CA THR A 202 -4.08 -9.17 17.73
C THR A 202 -2.84 -9.86 17.18
N PHE A 203 -2.69 -11.17 17.44
CA PHE A 203 -1.55 -11.93 16.92
C PHE A 203 -1.53 -12.02 15.38
N ASP A 204 -2.68 -12.31 14.77
CA ASP A 204 -2.80 -12.31 13.31
C ASP A 204 -2.56 -10.91 12.74
N ALA A 205 -3.04 -9.87 13.43
CA ALA A 205 -2.79 -8.48 13.06
C ALA A 205 -1.28 -8.16 13.07
N ALA A 206 -0.56 -8.56 14.12
CA ALA A 206 0.89 -8.39 14.22
C ALA A 206 1.62 -9.12 13.08
N ARG A 207 1.24 -10.36 12.79
CA ARG A 207 1.82 -11.15 11.69
C ARG A 207 1.61 -10.49 10.31
N HIS A 208 0.40 -9.98 10.05
CA HIS A 208 0.11 -9.28 8.81
C HIS A 208 0.87 -7.95 8.72
N ALA A 209 0.98 -7.19 9.82
CA ALA A 209 1.76 -5.95 9.88
C ALA A 209 3.26 -6.20 9.63
N TRP A 210 3.84 -7.26 10.21
CA TRP A 210 5.21 -7.69 9.93
C TRP A 210 5.43 -7.96 8.43
N ASN A 211 4.54 -8.75 7.82
CA ASN A 211 4.63 -9.05 6.39
C ASN A 211 4.49 -7.77 5.54
N ALA A 212 3.58 -6.85 5.91
CA ALA A 212 3.42 -5.57 5.24
C ALA A 212 4.70 -4.74 5.31
N HIS A 213 5.31 -4.62 6.50
CA HIS A 213 6.58 -3.91 6.72
C HIS A 213 7.70 -4.47 5.84
N THR A 214 7.89 -5.80 5.86
CA THR A 214 8.94 -6.46 5.07
C THR A 214 8.76 -6.23 3.57
N HIS A 215 7.54 -6.39 3.06
CA HIS A 215 7.26 -6.20 1.63
C HIS A 215 7.29 -4.72 1.22
N ALA A 216 6.92 -3.79 2.10
CA ALA A 216 7.05 -2.36 1.83
C ALA A 216 8.52 -1.92 1.73
N ILE A 217 9.42 -2.48 2.55
CA ILE A 217 10.88 -2.27 2.40
C ILE A 217 11.36 -2.77 1.04
N LEU A 218 10.97 -3.99 0.65
CA LEU A 218 11.34 -4.58 -0.64
C LEU A 218 10.75 -3.79 -1.83
N ALA A 219 9.64 -3.11 -1.65
CA ALA A 219 9.02 -2.23 -2.62
C ALA A 219 9.59 -0.79 -2.61
N HIS A 220 10.55 -0.48 -1.74
CA HIS A 220 11.08 0.87 -1.50
C HIS A 220 10.01 1.90 -1.12
N GLN A 221 8.95 1.46 -0.43
CA GLN A 221 7.84 2.28 0.05
C GLN A 221 8.06 2.64 1.53
N THR A 222 8.99 3.56 1.80
CA THR A 222 9.45 3.90 3.15
C THR A 222 8.31 4.30 4.08
N ASN A 223 7.38 5.16 3.64
CA ASN A 223 6.27 5.61 4.48
C ASN A 223 5.35 4.45 4.88
N MET A 224 5.02 3.57 3.94
CA MET A 224 4.22 2.37 4.22
C MET A 224 4.96 1.39 5.14
N ALA A 225 6.29 1.27 4.98
CA ALA A 225 7.10 0.41 5.83
C ALA A 225 7.14 0.93 7.27
N VAL A 226 7.27 2.26 7.48
CA VAL A 226 7.18 2.88 8.82
C VAL A 226 5.81 2.66 9.44
N GLU A 227 4.73 2.89 8.69
CA GLU A 227 3.36 2.67 9.15
C GLU A 227 3.11 1.22 9.57
N ALA A 228 3.46 0.27 8.72
CA ALA A 228 3.30 -1.15 8.98
C ALA A 228 4.19 -1.61 10.16
N GLY A 229 5.40 -1.06 10.26
CA GLY A 229 6.32 -1.29 11.38
C GLY A 229 5.74 -0.80 12.70
N ALA A 230 5.20 0.42 12.74
CA ALA A 230 4.55 0.97 13.93
C ALA A 230 3.35 0.12 14.38
N LEU A 231 2.50 -0.33 13.45
CA LEU A 231 1.40 -1.25 13.76
C LEU A 231 1.90 -2.60 14.29
N PHE A 232 2.96 -3.16 13.70
CA PHE A 232 3.57 -4.38 14.21
C PHE A 232 4.05 -4.23 15.65
N LEU A 233 4.72 -3.12 15.96
CA LEU A 233 5.23 -2.84 17.30
C LEU A 233 4.09 -2.67 18.32
N ASP A 234 3.02 -1.96 17.95
CA ASP A 234 1.85 -1.76 18.81
C ASP A 234 1.16 -3.11 19.11
N PHE A 235 0.86 -3.90 18.10
CA PHE A 235 0.26 -5.22 18.29
C PHE A 235 1.18 -6.17 19.05
N SER A 236 2.50 -6.11 18.81
CA SER A 236 3.48 -6.93 19.53
C SER A 236 3.53 -6.58 21.02
N SER A 237 3.46 -5.29 21.37
CA SER A 237 3.41 -4.87 22.78
C SER A 237 2.19 -5.44 23.51
N HIS A 238 1.03 -5.49 22.84
CA HIS A 238 -0.17 -6.13 23.39
C HIS A 238 -0.02 -7.65 23.51
N CYS A 239 0.63 -8.30 22.53
CA CYS A 239 0.83 -9.75 22.55
C CYS A 239 1.82 -10.21 23.63
N ILE A 240 2.77 -9.38 24.05
CA ILE A 240 3.73 -9.70 25.12
C ILE A 240 3.00 -9.78 26.48
N ASP A 241 1.97 -8.96 26.66
CA ASP A 241 1.17 -8.89 27.89
C ASP A 241 0.06 -9.95 27.94
N GLU A 242 -0.26 -10.61 26.81
CA GLU A 242 -1.27 -11.67 26.75
C GLU A 242 -0.69 -13.05 27.12
N ASP A 243 -1.54 -13.89 27.73
CA ASP A 243 -1.19 -15.27 28.04
C ASP A 243 -0.88 -16.05 26.74
N ALA A 244 0.30 -16.67 26.67
CA ALA A 244 0.78 -17.42 25.52
C ALA A 244 -0.18 -18.56 25.08
N GLU A 245 -0.93 -19.15 26.03
CA GLU A 245 -1.95 -20.17 25.77
C GLU A 245 -3.13 -19.59 24.98
N ARG A 246 -3.59 -18.39 25.35
CA ARG A 246 -4.66 -17.67 24.64
C ARG A 246 -4.25 -17.30 23.23
N MET A 247 -3.00 -16.89 23.01
CA MET A 247 -2.46 -16.61 21.67
C MET A 247 -2.41 -17.86 20.79
N GLN A 248 -2.04 -19.01 21.33
CA GLN A 248 -2.03 -20.28 20.57
C GLN A 248 -3.44 -20.69 20.15
N ILE A 249 -4.45 -20.48 20.99
CA ILE A 249 -5.86 -20.73 20.66
C ILE A 249 -6.31 -19.81 19.50
N GLN A 250 -6.01 -18.51 19.57
CA GLN A 250 -6.36 -17.57 18.50
C GLN A 250 -5.71 -17.93 17.16
N VAL A 251 -4.45 -18.35 17.16
CA VAL A 251 -3.75 -18.82 15.95
C VAL A 251 -4.41 -20.07 15.39
N ALA A 252 -4.79 -21.03 16.23
CA ALA A 252 -5.45 -22.24 15.81
C ALA A 252 -6.86 -21.99 15.22
N GLU A 253 -7.61 -21.05 15.79
CA GLU A 253 -8.94 -20.66 15.32
C GLU A 253 -8.92 -19.85 14.02
N SER A 254 -7.86 -19.09 13.78
CA SER A 254 -7.73 -18.22 12.59
C SER A 254 -7.26 -18.95 11.34
N LYS A 255 -6.86 -20.24 11.45
CA LYS A 255 -6.40 -21.02 10.29
C LYS A 255 -7.56 -21.39 9.38
N PRO A 256 -7.48 -21.08 8.07
CA PRO A 256 -8.44 -21.65 7.10
C PRO A 256 -8.35 -23.18 7.10
N ARG A 257 -9.51 -23.86 7.09
CA ARG A 257 -9.54 -25.32 7.00
C ARG A 257 -8.88 -25.81 5.70
N GLY A 258 -7.84 -26.62 5.81
CA GLY A 258 -7.17 -27.27 4.68
C GLY A 258 -5.95 -26.55 4.14
N VAL A 259 -5.47 -25.49 4.79
CA VAL A 259 -4.16 -24.89 4.51
C VAL A 259 -3.10 -25.59 5.36
N GLU A 260 -2.17 -26.28 4.72
CA GLU A 260 -0.99 -26.83 5.39
C GLU A 260 -0.07 -25.71 5.88
N ASP A 261 0.66 -25.96 6.96
CA ASP A 261 1.51 -24.99 7.70
C ASP A 261 2.76 -24.56 6.89
N GLU A 262 2.61 -23.94 5.75
CA GLU A 262 3.76 -23.41 4.99
C GLU A 262 4.22 -22.02 5.48
N GLU A 263 3.40 -21.29 6.22
CA GLU A 263 3.84 -20.02 6.82
C GLU A 263 4.39 -20.27 8.24
N PRO A 264 5.65 -19.94 8.51
CA PRO A 264 6.16 -20.02 9.87
C PRO A 264 5.28 -19.15 10.77
N VAL A 265 4.80 -19.74 11.86
CA VAL A 265 4.10 -18.98 12.92
C VAL A 265 5.09 -17.94 13.41
N LEU A 266 4.82 -16.66 13.17
CA LEU A 266 5.65 -15.58 13.69
C LEU A 266 5.58 -15.67 15.21
N LYS A 267 6.65 -16.16 15.82
CA LYS A 267 6.86 -15.93 17.25
C LYS A 267 7.31 -14.49 17.37
N VAL A 268 6.53 -13.67 18.05
CA VAL A 268 6.95 -12.31 18.35
C VAL A 268 8.20 -12.41 19.24
N HIS A 269 9.37 -12.30 18.60
CA HIS A 269 10.64 -12.39 19.30
C HIS A 269 11.09 -10.97 19.68
N PRO A 270 11.65 -10.75 20.89
CA PRO A 270 12.15 -9.43 21.28
C PRO A 270 13.13 -8.81 20.30
N ASP A 271 13.98 -9.63 19.65
CA ASP A 271 14.93 -9.14 18.64
C ASP A 271 14.24 -8.62 17.37
N ASP A 272 13.14 -9.23 16.94
CA ASP A 272 12.34 -8.76 15.81
C ASP A 272 11.68 -7.41 16.12
N VAL A 273 11.12 -7.29 17.32
CA VAL A 273 10.52 -6.03 17.82
C VAL A 273 11.57 -4.93 17.87
N ASN A 274 12.74 -5.22 18.45
CA ASN A 274 13.85 -4.27 18.55
C ASN A 274 14.35 -3.84 17.16
N GLY A 275 14.52 -4.79 16.24
CA GLY A 275 15.00 -4.52 14.89
C GLY A 275 14.04 -3.64 14.10
N VAL A 276 12.72 -3.87 14.18
CA VAL A 276 11.73 -3.01 13.51
C VAL A 276 11.70 -1.63 14.14
N PHE A 277 11.77 -1.52 15.46
CA PHE A 277 11.80 -0.24 16.15
C PHE A 277 13.00 0.61 15.73
N GLU A 278 14.20 0.05 15.76
CA GLU A 278 15.43 0.74 15.35
C GLU A 278 15.38 1.15 13.87
N TRP A 279 14.85 0.27 13.02
CA TRP A 279 14.67 0.59 11.60
C TRP A 279 13.69 1.75 11.39
N CYS A 280 12.54 1.74 12.02
CA CYS A 280 11.55 2.82 11.92
C CYS A 280 12.13 4.15 12.42
N CYS A 281 12.82 4.16 13.57
CA CYS A 281 13.47 5.35 14.09
C CYS A 281 14.55 5.90 13.14
N ALA A 282 15.30 5.03 12.47
CA ALA A 282 16.31 5.43 11.48
C ALA A 282 15.72 6.07 10.21
N GLN A 283 14.42 5.88 9.93
CA GLN A 283 13.75 6.51 8.79
C GLN A 283 13.15 7.88 9.14
N LEU A 284 13.10 8.27 10.42
CA LEU A 284 12.59 9.58 10.81
C LEU A 284 13.56 10.68 10.33
N PRO A 285 13.06 11.79 9.80
CA PRO A 285 13.91 12.93 9.46
C PRO A 285 14.61 13.46 10.71
N GLU A 286 15.86 13.93 10.56
CA GLU A 286 16.68 14.47 11.66
C GLU A 286 16.04 15.70 12.33
N ASN A 287 15.11 16.37 11.65
CA ASN A 287 14.42 17.51 12.24
C ASN A 287 13.00 17.12 12.68
N ASN A 288 12.58 17.60 13.84
CA ASN A 288 11.25 17.41 14.41
C ASN A 288 10.24 18.48 13.98
N SER A 289 10.53 19.24 12.95
CA SER A 289 9.65 20.29 12.42
C SER A 289 8.47 19.68 11.68
N GLY A 290 7.33 20.33 11.77
CA GLY A 290 6.08 19.96 11.12
C GLY A 290 4.89 20.01 12.07
N ALA A 291 3.80 20.62 11.60
CA ALA A 291 2.61 20.87 12.41
C ALA A 291 1.77 19.59 12.68
N ASP A 292 2.07 18.48 12.00
CA ASP A 292 1.44 17.18 12.20
C ASP A 292 2.44 16.05 11.92
N ARG A 293 2.79 15.30 12.99
CA ARG A 293 3.80 14.23 12.95
C ARG A 293 3.28 12.94 13.58
N PRO A 294 2.29 12.29 12.93
CA PRO A 294 1.71 11.05 13.45
C PRO A 294 2.72 9.91 13.58
N ASP A 295 3.73 9.89 12.73
CA ASP A 295 4.85 8.95 12.77
C ASP A 295 5.67 9.06 14.08
N LEU A 296 6.04 10.28 14.45
CA LEU A 296 6.75 10.54 15.70
C LEU A 296 5.89 10.24 16.92
N ARG A 297 4.60 10.63 16.92
CA ARG A 297 3.68 10.31 18.03
C ARG A 297 3.58 8.81 18.26
N ALA A 298 3.44 8.04 17.17
CA ALA A 298 3.38 6.58 17.22
C ALA A 298 4.65 5.98 17.83
N LEU A 299 5.81 6.35 17.30
CA LEU A 299 7.08 5.78 17.75
C LEU A 299 7.44 6.22 19.17
N LEU A 300 7.13 7.45 19.57
CA LEU A 300 7.34 7.92 20.94
C LEU A 300 6.47 7.14 21.95
N THR A 301 5.20 6.93 21.62
CA THR A 301 4.29 6.11 22.45
C THR A 301 4.80 4.68 22.61
N LEU A 302 5.28 4.08 21.54
CA LEU A 302 5.85 2.73 21.55
C LEU A 302 7.18 2.68 22.29
N ALA A 303 8.04 3.70 22.13
CA ALA A 303 9.29 3.84 22.88
C ALA A 303 9.04 3.87 24.38
N HIS A 304 8.02 4.61 24.83
CA HIS A 304 7.62 4.65 26.24
C HIS A 304 7.19 3.27 26.74
N ARG A 305 6.30 2.58 26.02
CA ARG A 305 5.85 1.23 26.38
C ARG A 305 6.99 0.20 26.41
N MET A 306 7.99 0.35 25.55
CA MET A 306 9.13 -0.56 25.42
C MET A 306 10.30 -0.19 26.35
N GLY A 307 10.23 0.94 27.08
CA GLY A 307 11.33 1.45 27.90
C GLY A 307 12.54 1.92 27.08
N LYS A 308 12.33 2.39 25.84
CA LYS A 308 13.38 2.80 24.88
C LYS A 308 13.31 4.31 24.56
N MET A 309 13.25 5.12 25.61
CA MET A 309 13.09 6.57 25.47
C MET A 309 14.36 7.31 25.04
N ASP A 310 15.53 6.67 25.14
CA ASP A 310 16.85 7.28 24.84
C ASP A 310 16.93 7.88 23.45
N GLN A 311 16.23 7.29 22.46
CA GLN A 311 16.20 7.76 21.06
C GLN A 311 15.40 9.06 20.88
N PHE A 312 14.62 9.46 21.89
CA PHE A 312 13.77 10.66 21.87
C PHE A 312 14.21 11.71 22.91
N GLU A 313 15.43 11.58 23.44
CA GLU A 313 15.94 12.43 24.52
C GLU A 313 15.91 13.94 24.15
N ASP A 314 16.28 14.28 22.92
CA ASP A 314 16.26 15.68 22.45
C ASP A 314 14.84 16.26 22.40
N LEU A 315 13.87 15.46 21.96
CA LEU A 315 12.47 15.85 21.90
C LEU A 315 11.86 15.98 23.29
N LEU A 316 12.22 15.08 24.21
CA LEU A 316 11.76 15.12 25.59
C LEU A 316 12.34 16.27 26.39
N ASN A 317 13.58 16.68 26.10
CA ASN A 317 14.23 17.82 26.76
C ASN A 317 13.66 19.17 26.32
N ASN A 318 13.02 19.26 25.15
CA ASN A 318 12.46 20.49 24.60
C ASN A 318 11.07 20.30 23.97
N PRO A 319 10.05 19.81 24.73
CA PRO A 319 8.72 19.54 24.15
C PRO A 319 8.04 20.80 23.62
N ASP A 320 8.33 21.98 24.18
CA ASP A 320 7.80 23.28 23.75
C ASP A 320 8.35 23.74 22.39
N SER A 321 9.42 23.11 21.87
CA SER A 321 9.97 23.42 20.56
C SER A 321 9.28 22.68 19.42
N VAL A 322 8.37 21.78 19.73
CA VAL A 322 7.65 20.92 18.78
C VAL A 322 6.50 21.70 18.18
N GLU A 323 6.44 21.80 16.85
CA GLU A 323 5.35 22.50 16.14
C GLU A 323 4.02 21.73 16.18
N ASP A 324 4.05 20.40 16.35
CA ASP A 324 2.88 19.55 16.50
C ASP A 324 2.39 19.55 17.97
N PRO A 325 1.26 20.18 18.29
CA PRO A 325 0.77 20.27 19.66
C PRO A 325 0.36 18.91 20.26
N MET A 326 0.00 17.94 19.41
CA MET A 326 -0.32 16.59 19.87
C MET A 326 0.94 15.79 20.18
N LEU A 327 2.01 15.98 19.44
CA LEU A 327 3.31 15.37 19.74
C LEU A 327 3.88 15.96 21.03
N ALA A 328 3.77 17.27 21.24
CA ALA A 328 4.16 17.92 22.48
C ALA A 328 3.39 17.36 23.69
N ALA A 329 2.08 17.15 23.56
CA ALA A 329 1.25 16.55 24.60
C ALA A 329 1.66 15.10 24.92
N VAL A 330 1.98 14.29 23.89
CA VAL A 330 2.48 12.91 24.10
C VAL A 330 3.84 12.93 24.78
N ALA A 331 4.75 13.83 24.38
CA ALA A 331 6.06 13.96 25.00
C ALA A 331 5.93 14.33 26.49
N GLN A 332 5.05 15.27 26.81
CA GLN A 332 4.79 15.66 28.19
C GLN A 332 4.21 14.50 29.01
N ALA A 333 3.24 13.76 28.47
CA ALA A 333 2.66 12.59 29.14
C ALA A 333 3.71 11.49 29.41
N CYS A 334 4.66 11.29 28.48
CA CYS A 334 5.78 10.37 28.69
C CYS A 334 6.71 10.82 29.81
N LEU A 335 6.97 12.12 29.93
CA LEU A 335 7.81 12.69 31.01
C LEU A 335 7.14 12.56 32.38
N ASP A 336 5.83 12.74 32.45
CA ASP A 336 5.03 12.66 33.67
C ASP A 336 4.70 11.21 34.07
N ASP A 337 5.19 10.22 33.28
CA ASP A 337 4.93 8.77 33.47
C ASP A 337 3.42 8.45 33.54
N GLU A 338 2.59 9.28 32.90
CA GLU A 338 1.17 9.01 32.76
C GLU A 338 0.97 7.80 31.85
N GLN A 339 0.13 6.85 32.27
CA GLN A 339 -0.29 5.75 31.39
C GLN A 339 -0.96 6.34 30.17
N LEU A 340 -0.27 6.29 29.04
CA LEU A 340 -0.80 6.72 27.75
C LEU A 340 -2.08 5.95 27.48
N ASN A 341 -3.19 6.66 27.45
CA ASN A 341 -4.54 6.13 27.45
C ASN A 341 -4.73 5.19 26.23
N GLU A 342 -5.43 4.05 26.41
CA GLU A 342 -5.86 3.15 25.33
C GLU A 342 -6.47 3.89 24.11
N ALA A 343 -7.12 5.03 24.36
CA ALA A 343 -7.63 5.92 23.32
C ALA A 343 -6.55 6.41 22.34
N TRP A 344 -5.27 6.46 22.72
CA TRP A 344 -4.17 6.82 21.84
C TRP A 344 -3.75 5.66 20.92
N GLY A 345 -3.76 4.43 21.43
CA GLY A 345 -3.54 3.21 20.63
C GLY A 345 -4.63 3.03 19.56
N LEU A 346 -5.91 3.28 19.93
CA LEU A 346 -7.04 3.25 19.00
C LEU A 346 -6.96 4.39 17.95
N ARG A 347 -6.45 5.57 18.31
CA ARG A 347 -6.22 6.67 17.37
C ARG A 347 -5.07 6.38 16.40
N LEU A 348 -4.01 5.71 16.81
CA LEU A 348 -2.99 5.22 15.90
C LEU A 348 -3.57 4.26 14.85
N ALA A 349 -4.42 3.34 15.26
CA ALA A 349 -5.13 2.44 14.35
C ALA A 349 -6.13 3.17 13.44
N THR A 350 -6.73 4.29 13.90
CA THR A 350 -7.71 5.08 13.14
C THR A 350 -7.08 6.16 12.27
N LEU A 351 -5.98 6.79 12.66
CA LEU A 351 -5.28 7.79 11.85
C LEU A 351 -4.62 7.18 10.60
N THR A 352 -4.36 5.88 10.61
CA THR A 352 -3.86 5.14 9.46
C THR A 352 -4.98 4.62 8.54
N MET A 353 -6.25 4.89 8.84
CA MET A 353 -7.41 4.53 8.01
C MET A 353 -7.92 5.68 7.12
N LEU A 354 -7.29 6.84 7.17
CA LEU A 354 -7.55 7.98 6.29
C LEU A 354 -6.40 8.14 5.29
#